data_eb714c3dc638e29b9a90960225d0ec16
#
_entry.id   eb714c3dc638e29b9a90960225d0ec16
#
_cell.length_a   1.000
_cell.length_b   1.000
_cell.length_c   1.000
_cell.angle_alpha   90.00
_cell.angle_beta   90.00
_cell.angle_gamma   90.00
#
_symmetry.space_group_name_H-M   'P 1'
#
loop_
_entity.id
_entity.type
_entity.pdbx_description
1 polymer ?
#
loop_
_entity_poly.entity_id
_entity_poly.type
_entity_poly.pdbx_seq_one_letter_code
_entity_poly.pdbx_strand_id
1 'polypeptide(L)'
;MARVPRCSRLAGPGASAAGLALLIAGCAPLAGPSPGAPPPDSQVPPYARVPYQPFSREAAVQIAYREWRAFGSPVVFPHSELPFDNERAEGLWQRVGDYWWEGLPLGTRDAAWTGMHDETGRVFPADQDENYAWSAAFIDYVMRTAGAGSRFPYSPTHSDYINAARRHGMGAEPNIALSAERPESYAPQRGDLICAWRGKRQIRYDDLPTDRFPGHCDIVVALKPGSLDAIGGNVENSVSLKHVPVTAEGRVANPDGTVLDPDRPWFVVLRVEYAR
;
A
#
# COMPACT_ATOMS: atom_id res chain seq x y z
N MET A 1 9.66 39.14 23.58
CA MET A 1 9.40 40.15 24.60
C MET A 1 8.24 41.03 24.15
N ALA A 2 7.04 40.76 24.61
CA ALA A 2 5.85 41.57 24.32
C ALA A 2 5.20 41.88 25.68
N ARG A 3 5.01 43.15 25.97
CA ARG A 3 4.56 43.71 27.25
C ARG A 3 3.03 43.64 27.34
N VAL A 4 2.56 43.19 28.52
CA VAL A 4 1.15 43.27 28.97
C VAL A 4 0.88 44.66 29.55
N PRO A 5 -0.21 45.35 29.22
CA PRO A 5 -0.62 46.58 29.89
C PRO A 5 -1.40 46.25 31.17
N ARG A 6 -1.02 46.91 32.27
CA ARG A 6 -1.73 46.94 33.57
C ARG A 6 -2.83 48.00 33.53
N CYS A 7 -4.05 47.63 33.91
CA CYS A 7 -5.12 48.58 34.26
C CYS A 7 -4.96 49.06 35.68
N SER A 8 -4.89 50.40 35.86
CA SER A 8 -4.90 51.13 37.12
C SER A 8 -6.32 51.39 37.59
N ARG A 9 -6.58 51.17 38.86
CA ARG A 9 -7.82 51.59 39.57
C ARG A 9 -7.77 53.06 39.91
N LEU A 10 -8.88 53.78 39.70
CA LEU A 10 -9.18 55.04 40.35
C LEU A 10 -10.55 54.94 41.06
N ALA A 11 -10.54 55.26 42.33
CA ALA A 11 -11.71 55.35 43.19
C ALA A 11 -12.14 56.80 43.38
N GLY A 12 -13.44 57.04 43.51
CA GLY A 12 -14.00 58.31 43.96
C GLY A 12 -15.55 58.31 43.95
N PRO A 13 -16.20 58.93 44.82
CA PRO A 13 -17.46 58.49 45.46
C PRO A 13 -18.73 59.24 45.00
N GLY A 14 -19.87 58.65 45.25
CA GLY A 14 -21.10 59.41 45.50
C GLY A 14 -22.31 59.13 44.62
N ALA A 15 -23.29 58.52 45.23
CA ALA A 15 -24.72 58.76 45.21
C ALA A 15 -25.61 58.37 44.01
N SER A 16 -26.66 57.70 44.44
CA SER A 16 -28.06 57.74 44.01
C SER A 16 -28.52 56.57 43.09
N ALA A 17 -29.46 55.86 43.63
CA ALA A 17 -30.21 54.77 43.04
C ALA A 17 -31.05 55.17 41.85
N ALA A 18 -30.90 54.39 40.77
CA ALA A 18 -31.93 54.13 39.80
C ALA A 18 -31.68 52.75 39.22
N GLY A 19 -32.63 51.86 39.41
CA GLY A 19 -32.53 50.47 38.94
C GLY A 19 -32.53 50.44 37.41
N LEU A 20 -31.43 49.93 36.89
CA LEU A 20 -31.31 49.56 35.49
C LEU A 20 -30.98 48.08 35.44
N ALA A 21 -31.96 47.28 35.04
CA ALA A 21 -31.76 45.83 34.82
C ALA A 21 -30.78 45.67 33.66
N LEU A 22 -29.52 45.36 33.93
CA LEU A 22 -28.54 44.92 32.92
C LEU A 22 -28.91 43.52 32.47
N LEU A 23 -29.49 43.44 31.28
CA LEU A 23 -29.53 42.22 30.51
C LEU A 23 -28.07 41.83 30.17
N ILE A 24 -27.50 40.91 30.91
CA ILE A 24 -26.25 40.25 30.55
C ILE A 24 -26.59 39.34 29.39
N ALA A 25 -26.37 39.84 28.16
CA ALA A 25 -26.30 38.96 26.97
C ALA A 25 -25.07 38.09 27.14
N GLY A 26 -25.28 36.87 27.65
CA GLY A 26 -24.26 35.86 27.70
C GLY A 26 -23.88 35.50 26.26
N CYS A 27 -22.66 35.86 25.85
CA CYS A 27 -22.07 35.26 24.66
C CYS A 27 -21.92 33.76 24.90
N ALA A 28 -22.93 32.98 24.52
CA ALA A 28 -22.74 31.54 24.40
C ALA A 28 -21.67 31.31 23.31
N PRO A 29 -20.60 30.56 23.59
CA PRO A 29 -19.70 30.18 22.50
C PRO A 29 -20.51 29.41 21.46
N LEU A 30 -20.47 29.89 20.21
CA LEU A 30 -20.95 29.12 19.08
C LEU A 30 -20.16 27.79 19.09
N ALA A 31 -20.84 26.72 19.51
CA ALA A 31 -20.28 25.39 19.38
C ALA A 31 -19.97 25.19 17.89
N GLY A 32 -18.69 25.20 17.54
CA GLY A 32 -18.24 24.80 16.22
C GLY A 32 -18.73 23.38 15.94
N PRO A 33 -18.92 23.01 14.68
CA PRO A 33 -19.35 21.66 14.35
C PRO A 33 -18.37 20.67 14.99
N SER A 34 -18.92 19.72 15.74
CA SER A 34 -18.12 18.63 16.34
C SER A 34 -17.30 17.94 15.24
N PRO A 35 -15.98 17.73 15.43
CA PRO A 35 -15.21 16.97 14.47
C PRO A 35 -15.82 15.57 14.36
N GLY A 36 -16.41 15.23 13.20
CA GLY A 36 -16.95 13.90 12.92
C GLY A 36 -18.45 13.81 12.66
N ALA A 37 -19.23 14.90 12.70
CA ALA A 37 -20.59 14.85 12.21
C ALA A 37 -20.57 14.70 10.67
N PRO A 38 -21.17 13.62 10.09
CA PRO A 38 -21.25 13.51 8.65
C PRO A 38 -22.05 14.70 8.10
N PRO A 39 -21.70 15.19 6.88
CA PRO A 39 -22.47 16.25 6.25
C PRO A 39 -23.94 15.82 6.12
N PRO A 40 -24.89 16.77 6.11
CA PRO A 40 -26.30 16.43 5.92
C PRO A 40 -26.48 15.55 4.67
N ASP A 41 -27.27 14.49 4.78
CA ASP A 41 -27.50 13.50 3.72
C ASP A 41 -27.84 14.09 2.35
N SER A 42 -28.43 15.27 2.31
CA SER A 42 -28.78 15.99 1.09
C SER A 42 -27.57 16.51 0.29
N GLN A 43 -26.38 16.62 0.92
CA GLN A 43 -25.17 17.13 0.27
C GLN A 43 -24.23 16.03 -0.21
N VAL A 44 -24.54 14.78 0.10
CA VAL A 44 -23.71 13.64 -0.29
C VAL A 44 -24.39 12.88 -1.43
N PRO A 45 -23.72 12.71 -2.59
CA PRO A 45 -24.29 11.92 -3.69
C PRO A 45 -24.67 10.50 -3.22
N PRO A 46 -25.70 9.88 -3.81
CA PRO A 46 -26.17 8.55 -3.39
C PRO A 46 -25.04 7.49 -3.35
N TYR A 47 -24.14 7.49 -4.30
CA TYR A 47 -23.00 6.55 -4.36
C TYR A 47 -22.00 6.74 -3.21
N ALA A 48 -21.84 7.95 -2.67
CA ALA A 48 -20.96 8.23 -1.55
C ALA A 48 -21.56 7.89 -0.18
N ARG A 49 -22.84 7.51 -0.14
CA ARG A 49 -23.54 7.00 1.06
C ARG A 49 -23.38 5.50 1.25
N VAL A 50 -22.86 4.81 0.21
CA VAL A 50 -22.62 3.37 0.30
C VAL A 50 -21.46 3.16 1.30
N PRO A 51 -21.58 2.20 2.26
CA PRO A 51 -20.49 1.87 3.16
C PRO A 51 -19.23 1.56 2.36
N TYR A 52 -18.07 1.94 2.91
CA TYR A 52 -16.78 1.63 2.30
C TYR A 52 -16.71 0.14 1.95
N GLN A 53 -16.32 -0.17 0.72
CA GLN A 53 -16.26 -1.56 0.25
C GLN A 53 -15.38 -2.37 1.21
N PRO A 54 -15.79 -3.56 1.65
CA PRO A 54 -14.93 -4.43 2.44
C PRO A 54 -13.70 -4.82 1.61
N PHE A 55 -12.60 -5.20 2.27
CA PHE A 55 -11.37 -5.65 1.60
C PHE A 55 -11.70 -6.72 0.55
N SER A 56 -11.58 -6.38 -0.72
CA SER A 56 -12.11 -7.15 -1.84
C SER A 56 -10.99 -7.74 -2.71
N ARG A 57 -11.02 -9.07 -2.85
CA ARG A 57 -10.17 -9.82 -3.79
C ARG A 57 -10.33 -9.31 -5.21
N GLU A 58 -11.56 -9.14 -5.67
CA GLU A 58 -11.83 -8.69 -7.02
C GLU A 58 -11.32 -7.27 -7.23
N ALA A 59 -11.49 -6.38 -6.27
CA ALA A 59 -10.92 -5.03 -6.34
C ALA A 59 -9.40 -5.07 -6.47
N ALA A 60 -8.69 -5.85 -5.66
CA ALA A 60 -7.23 -5.97 -5.73
C ALA A 60 -6.76 -6.43 -7.13
N VAL A 61 -7.41 -7.46 -7.68
CA VAL A 61 -7.09 -7.99 -9.01
C VAL A 61 -7.40 -6.95 -10.10
N GLN A 62 -8.54 -6.26 -10.03
CA GLN A 62 -8.90 -5.26 -11.05
C GLN A 62 -8.02 -4.01 -10.98
N ILE A 63 -7.58 -3.60 -9.78
CA ILE A 63 -6.60 -2.52 -9.61
C ILE A 63 -5.28 -2.92 -10.27
N ALA A 64 -4.77 -4.12 -10.01
CA ALA A 64 -3.54 -4.60 -10.64
C ALA A 64 -3.64 -4.61 -12.17
N TYR A 65 -4.75 -5.08 -12.74
CA TYR A 65 -4.99 -5.01 -14.19
C TYR A 65 -5.10 -3.59 -14.72
N ARG A 66 -5.72 -2.66 -13.97
CA ARG A 66 -5.82 -1.25 -14.35
C ARG A 66 -4.43 -0.63 -14.47
N GLU A 67 -3.59 -0.88 -13.47
CA GLU A 67 -2.23 -0.34 -13.44
C GLU A 67 -1.37 -0.96 -14.56
N TRP A 68 -1.45 -2.27 -14.79
CA TRP A 68 -0.78 -2.94 -15.90
C TRP A 68 -1.17 -2.35 -17.26
N ARG A 69 -2.48 -2.09 -17.49
CA ARG A 69 -2.93 -1.44 -18.74
C ARG A 69 -2.39 -0.02 -18.90
N ALA A 70 -2.26 0.71 -17.80
CA ALA A 70 -1.72 2.06 -17.83
C ALA A 70 -0.27 2.11 -18.30
N PHE A 71 0.51 1.04 -18.05
CA PHE A 71 1.87 0.86 -18.55
C PHE A 71 1.94 0.20 -19.93
N GLY A 72 0.84 0.17 -20.69
CA GLY A 72 0.83 -0.41 -22.04
C GLY A 72 0.68 -1.92 -22.11
N SER A 73 0.31 -2.57 -21.00
CA SER A 73 0.07 -4.03 -20.91
C SER A 73 1.32 -4.90 -21.19
N PRO A 74 2.50 -4.58 -20.65
CA PRO A 74 3.70 -5.36 -20.93
C PRO A 74 3.62 -6.77 -20.33
N VAL A 75 4.09 -7.76 -21.12
CA VAL A 75 4.25 -9.14 -20.68
C VAL A 75 5.73 -9.48 -20.71
N VAL A 76 6.29 -9.83 -19.57
CA VAL A 76 7.70 -10.18 -19.46
C VAL A 76 7.88 -11.66 -19.75
N PHE A 77 8.69 -11.96 -20.77
CA PHE A 77 9.19 -13.30 -21.06
C PHE A 77 10.67 -13.39 -20.65
N PRO A 78 11.20 -14.58 -20.32
CA PRO A 78 12.62 -14.77 -20.20
C PRO A 78 13.32 -14.24 -21.45
N HIS A 79 14.28 -13.31 -21.28
CA HIS A 79 15.09 -12.72 -22.36
C HIS A 79 14.35 -11.81 -23.36
N SER A 80 13.17 -11.25 -23.05
CA SER A 80 12.54 -10.27 -23.94
C SER A 80 13.04 -8.86 -23.62
N GLU A 81 13.80 -8.27 -24.54
CA GLU A 81 14.01 -6.82 -24.59
C GLU A 81 12.77 -6.19 -25.24
N LEU A 82 11.81 -5.77 -24.45
CA LEU A 82 10.63 -5.07 -24.99
C LEU A 82 10.76 -3.58 -24.68
N PRO A 83 10.54 -2.71 -25.67
CA PRO A 83 10.41 -1.28 -25.42
C PRO A 83 9.05 -1.06 -24.73
N PHE A 84 9.05 -0.99 -23.40
CA PHE A 84 7.88 -0.59 -22.65
C PHE A 84 7.96 0.88 -22.34
N ASP A 85 6.80 1.52 -22.18
CA ASP A 85 6.73 2.75 -21.42
C ASP A 85 7.22 2.43 -20.01
N ASN A 86 8.21 3.17 -19.56
CA ASN A 86 8.81 2.95 -18.26
C ASN A 86 8.36 3.99 -17.24
N GLU A 87 8.78 3.79 -16.01
CA GLU A 87 8.46 4.62 -14.87
C GLU A 87 8.79 6.11 -15.02
N ARG A 88 9.65 6.49 -15.98
CA ARG A 88 10.07 7.89 -16.20
C ARG A 88 9.25 8.61 -17.27
N ALA A 89 8.40 7.87 -18.01
CA ALA A 89 7.54 8.46 -19.03
C ALA A 89 6.49 9.39 -18.41
N GLU A 90 6.09 10.41 -19.19
CA GLU A 90 5.05 11.36 -18.76
C GLU A 90 3.72 10.64 -18.48
N GLY A 91 3.12 10.93 -17.33
CA GLY A 91 1.94 10.24 -16.82
C GLY A 91 2.25 8.98 -16.02
N LEU A 92 3.39 8.33 -16.24
CA LEU A 92 3.80 7.12 -15.51
C LEU A 92 4.64 7.45 -14.27
N TRP A 93 5.54 8.42 -14.33
CA TRP A 93 6.29 8.83 -13.15
C TRP A 93 5.37 9.40 -12.04
N GLN A 94 4.30 10.12 -12.43
CA GLN A 94 3.28 10.58 -11.50
C GLN A 94 2.54 9.39 -10.88
N ARG A 95 2.19 8.39 -11.70
CA ARG A 95 1.51 7.17 -11.23
C ARG A 95 2.37 6.36 -10.25
N VAL A 96 3.67 6.28 -10.47
CA VAL A 96 4.60 5.70 -9.48
C VAL A 96 4.60 6.53 -8.20
N GLY A 97 4.48 7.87 -8.30
CA GLY A 97 4.27 8.75 -7.15
C GLY A 97 2.99 8.43 -6.38
N ASP A 98 1.89 8.10 -7.07
CA ASP A 98 0.65 7.65 -6.42
C ASP A 98 0.87 6.34 -5.64
N TYR A 99 1.66 5.39 -6.17
CA TYR A 99 1.97 4.15 -5.45
C TYR A 99 2.74 4.41 -4.15
N TRP A 100 3.71 5.31 -4.18
CA TRP A 100 4.45 5.72 -2.99
C TRP A 100 3.56 6.46 -2.00
N TRP A 101 2.83 7.47 -2.46
CA TRP A 101 2.04 8.35 -1.61
C TRP A 101 0.85 7.65 -0.96
N GLU A 102 0.05 6.92 -1.76
CA GLU A 102 -1.13 6.22 -1.28
C GLU A 102 -0.78 4.87 -0.63
N GLY A 103 0.29 4.22 -1.07
CA GLY A 103 0.70 2.89 -0.58
C GLY A 103 1.30 2.94 0.81
N LEU A 104 2.17 3.90 1.10
CA LEU A 104 2.92 3.92 2.36
C LEU A 104 2.18 4.61 3.51
N PRO A 105 2.60 4.37 4.76
CA PRO A 105 2.11 5.12 5.91
C PRO A 105 2.46 6.61 5.80
N LEU A 106 1.53 7.47 6.25
CA LEU A 106 1.75 8.92 6.28
C LEU A 106 3.03 9.27 7.07
N GLY A 107 3.82 10.19 6.53
CA GLY A 107 5.07 10.65 7.15
C GLY A 107 6.28 9.76 6.85
N THR A 108 6.12 8.70 6.06
CA THR A 108 7.24 7.95 5.52
C THR A 108 7.98 8.84 4.50
N ARG A 109 9.31 8.94 4.62
CA ARG A 109 10.12 9.76 3.69
C ARG A 109 9.91 9.34 2.24
N ASP A 110 9.94 8.03 2.00
CA ASP A 110 9.84 7.43 0.67
C ASP A 110 8.47 7.67 0.01
N ALA A 111 7.44 8.03 0.79
CA ALA A 111 6.11 8.36 0.27
C ALA A 111 6.10 9.59 -0.66
N ALA A 112 7.13 10.41 -0.63
CA ALA A 112 7.27 11.57 -1.53
C ALA A 112 8.04 11.26 -2.82
N TRP A 113 8.50 10.04 -3.02
CA TRP A 113 9.20 9.63 -4.25
C TRP A 113 8.23 9.48 -5.42
N THR A 114 8.77 9.51 -6.62
CA THR A 114 8.05 9.22 -7.86
C THR A 114 8.89 8.30 -8.75
N GLY A 115 8.47 8.04 -9.98
CA GLY A 115 9.29 7.30 -10.95
C GLY A 115 10.54 8.05 -11.42
N MET A 116 10.74 9.32 -11.01
CA MET A 116 11.92 10.09 -11.41
C MET A 116 12.32 11.21 -10.45
N HIS A 117 11.61 11.42 -9.32
CA HIS A 117 11.92 12.48 -8.35
C HIS A 117 12.14 11.92 -6.96
N ASP A 118 13.14 12.47 -6.28
CA ASP A 118 13.41 12.20 -4.86
C ASP A 118 12.40 12.95 -3.95
N GLU A 119 12.52 12.76 -2.63
CA GLU A 119 11.65 13.38 -1.63
C GLU A 119 11.75 14.92 -1.58
N THR A 120 12.72 15.50 -2.23
CA THR A 120 12.87 16.97 -2.37
C THR A 120 12.28 17.50 -3.67
N GLY A 121 11.73 16.62 -4.52
CA GLY A 121 11.19 16.95 -5.83
C GLY A 121 12.26 17.14 -6.92
N ARG A 122 13.51 16.73 -6.67
CA ARG A 122 14.58 16.78 -7.68
C ARG A 122 14.56 15.51 -8.52
N VAL A 123 14.78 15.69 -9.82
CA VAL A 123 14.97 14.55 -10.73
C VAL A 123 16.29 13.85 -10.38
N PHE A 124 16.24 12.55 -10.09
CA PHE A 124 17.43 11.73 -9.94
C PHE A 124 17.87 11.13 -11.30
N PRO A 125 19.18 10.87 -11.51
CA PRO A 125 19.68 10.25 -12.72
C PRO A 125 19.11 8.85 -12.96
N ALA A 126 18.90 8.46 -14.23
CA ALA A 126 18.31 7.15 -14.58
C ALA A 126 19.15 5.94 -14.12
N ASP A 127 20.46 6.10 -14.00
CA ASP A 127 21.35 5.08 -13.44
C ASP A 127 21.19 4.86 -11.92
N GLN A 128 20.31 5.63 -11.28
CA GLN A 128 19.95 5.50 -9.87
C GLN A 128 18.56 4.93 -9.65
N ASP A 129 17.81 4.57 -10.70
CA ASP A 129 16.43 4.03 -10.60
C ASP A 129 16.34 2.85 -9.62
N GLU A 130 17.38 2.00 -9.55
CA GLU A 130 17.44 0.87 -8.61
C GLU A 130 17.39 1.27 -7.13
N ASN A 131 17.81 2.51 -6.78
CA ASN A 131 17.76 3.04 -5.41
C ASN A 131 16.33 3.46 -5.00
N TYR A 132 15.43 3.60 -5.96
CA TYR A 132 14.04 4.04 -5.81
C TYR A 132 13.06 2.93 -6.19
N ALA A 133 13.40 1.67 -5.85
CA ALA A 133 12.64 0.49 -6.22
C ALA A 133 11.22 0.48 -5.60
N TRP A 134 10.20 0.70 -6.41
CA TRP A 134 8.80 0.92 -6.00
C TRP A 134 7.92 -0.33 -6.02
N SER A 135 8.48 -1.52 -6.20
CA SER A 135 7.69 -2.74 -6.31
C SER A 135 6.86 -3.05 -5.05
N ALA A 136 7.37 -2.75 -3.85
CA ALA A 136 6.63 -2.92 -2.61
C ALA A 136 5.53 -1.86 -2.47
N ALA A 137 5.82 -0.59 -2.80
CA ALA A 137 4.83 0.48 -2.80
C ALA A 137 3.65 0.20 -3.75
N PHE A 138 3.91 -0.44 -4.90
CA PHE A 138 2.85 -0.90 -5.80
C PHE A 138 1.91 -1.91 -5.12
N ILE A 139 2.43 -2.92 -4.45
CA ILE A 139 1.61 -3.90 -3.71
C ILE A 139 0.84 -3.21 -2.58
N ASP A 140 1.49 -2.32 -1.85
CA ASP A 140 0.88 -1.53 -0.79
C ASP A 140 -0.31 -0.70 -1.32
N TYR A 141 -0.11 -0.01 -2.44
CA TYR A 141 -1.15 0.74 -3.14
C TYR A 141 -2.34 -0.14 -3.54
N VAL A 142 -2.07 -1.29 -4.17
CA VAL A 142 -3.11 -2.24 -4.57
C VAL A 142 -3.92 -2.70 -3.37
N MET A 143 -3.27 -3.12 -2.29
CA MET A 143 -3.94 -3.64 -1.10
C MET A 143 -4.72 -2.55 -0.36
N ARG A 144 -4.15 -1.34 -0.23
CA ARG A 144 -4.83 -0.20 0.40
C ARG A 144 -6.07 0.20 -0.36
N THR A 145 -5.94 0.38 -1.68
CA THR A 145 -7.04 0.77 -2.55
C THR A 145 -8.13 -0.30 -2.62
N ALA A 146 -7.76 -1.58 -2.48
CA ALA A 146 -8.70 -2.69 -2.37
C ALA A 146 -9.41 -2.78 -1.00
N GLY A 147 -9.07 -1.95 -0.02
CA GLY A 147 -9.75 -1.84 1.26
C GLY A 147 -9.12 -2.64 2.41
N ALA A 148 -7.83 -3.01 2.34
CA ALA A 148 -7.16 -3.77 3.39
C ALA A 148 -7.11 -3.03 4.75
N GLY A 149 -7.13 -1.70 4.72
CA GLY A 149 -7.07 -0.85 5.92
C GLY A 149 -5.81 -1.16 6.76
N SER A 150 -5.94 -1.16 8.07
CA SER A 150 -4.82 -1.45 8.99
C SER A 150 -4.41 -2.93 9.04
N ARG A 151 -5.11 -3.82 8.33
CA ARG A 151 -4.78 -5.25 8.33
C ARG A 151 -3.65 -5.63 7.38
N PHE A 152 -3.18 -4.71 6.53
CA PHE A 152 -2.01 -4.92 5.71
C PHE A 152 -0.80 -4.18 6.32
N PRO A 153 0.35 -4.82 6.46
CA PRO A 153 1.55 -4.23 7.09
C PRO A 153 2.37 -3.44 6.06
N TYR A 154 1.86 -2.30 5.64
CA TYR A 154 2.46 -1.43 4.61
C TYR A 154 3.91 -1.09 4.89
N SER A 155 4.78 -1.26 3.88
CA SER A 155 6.22 -1.03 3.99
C SER A 155 6.86 -0.81 2.61
N PRO A 156 7.89 0.04 2.49
CA PRO A 156 8.67 0.19 1.26
C PRO A 156 9.49 -1.06 0.90
N THR A 157 9.42 -2.12 1.69
CA THR A 157 10.17 -3.36 1.44
C THR A 157 9.32 -4.61 1.61
N HIS A 158 9.35 -5.49 0.61
CA HIS A 158 8.60 -6.75 0.60
C HIS A 158 8.91 -7.65 1.80
N SER A 159 10.15 -7.67 2.29
CA SER A 159 10.54 -8.52 3.41
C SER A 159 9.78 -8.22 4.71
N ASP A 160 9.32 -6.99 4.92
CA ASP A 160 8.59 -6.62 6.13
C ASP A 160 7.23 -7.32 6.19
N TYR A 161 6.44 -7.24 5.11
CA TYR A 161 5.14 -7.91 5.10
C TYR A 161 5.24 -9.43 4.88
N ILE A 162 6.30 -9.94 4.26
CA ILE A 162 6.60 -11.39 4.23
C ILE A 162 6.84 -11.89 5.67
N ASN A 163 7.69 -11.19 6.41
CA ASN A 163 7.96 -11.53 7.81
C ASN A 163 6.72 -11.38 8.70
N ALA A 164 5.91 -10.34 8.50
CA ALA A 164 4.66 -10.14 9.23
C ALA A 164 3.68 -11.29 8.97
N ALA A 165 3.50 -11.70 7.71
CA ALA A 165 2.67 -12.85 7.35
C ALA A 165 3.16 -14.15 8.00
N ARG A 166 4.48 -14.34 8.10
CA ARG A 166 5.05 -15.53 8.77
C ARG A 166 4.80 -15.48 10.28
N ARG A 167 5.01 -14.33 10.93
CA ARG A 167 4.71 -14.14 12.36
C ARG A 167 3.22 -14.33 12.67
N HIS A 168 2.34 -13.86 11.77
CA HIS A 168 0.91 -14.10 11.89
C HIS A 168 0.58 -15.60 11.91
N GLY A 169 1.10 -16.38 10.98
CA GLY A 169 0.94 -17.84 10.95
C GLY A 169 1.50 -18.56 12.17
N MET A 170 2.43 -17.92 12.91
CA MET A 170 2.97 -18.40 14.19
C MET A 170 2.18 -17.91 15.41
N GLY A 171 1.11 -17.11 15.21
CA GLY A 171 0.31 -16.53 16.29
C GLY A 171 0.91 -15.31 16.97
N ALA A 172 2.02 -14.75 16.47
CA ALA A 172 2.72 -13.62 17.07
C ALA A 172 2.20 -12.26 16.62
N GLU A 173 1.53 -12.15 15.46
CA GLU A 173 0.94 -10.92 14.95
C GLU A 173 -0.54 -11.14 14.62
N PRO A 174 -1.46 -10.90 15.56
CA PRO A 174 -2.90 -10.96 15.29
C PRO A 174 -3.33 -9.80 14.37
N ASN A 175 -4.46 -9.96 13.69
CA ASN A 175 -5.11 -8.93 12.85
C ASN A 175 -4.38 -8.55 11.55
N ILE A 176 -3.42 -9.35 11.09
CA ILE A 176 -2.82 -9.21 9.77
C ILE A 176 -3.65 -10.03 8.76
N ALA A 177 -3.95 -9.45 7.61
CA ALA A 177 -4.70 -10.12 6.54
C ALA A 177 -3.78 -10.91 5.58
N LEU A 178 -2.66 -11.41 6.07
CA LEU A 178 -1.69 -12.19 5.32
C LEU A 178 -1.27 -13.41 6.13
N SER A 179 -1.23 -14.57 5.49
CA SER A 179 -0.62 -15.79 6.01
C SER A 179 0.44 -16.31 5.06
N ALA A 180 1.64 -16.59 5.58
CA ALA A 180 2.71 -17.17 4.77
C ALA A 180 2.52 -18.67 4.61
N GLU A 181 2.45 -19.12 3.37
CA GLU A 181 2.25 -20.52 2.99
C GLU A 181 3.47 -21.03 2.22
N ARG A 182 3.75 -22.34 2.36
CA ARG A 182 4.83 -23.00 1.63
C ARG A 182 4.46 -23.14 0.15
N PRO A 183 5.36 -22.80 -0.79
CA PRO A 183 5.08 -22.84 -2.22
C PRO A 183 4.85 -24.26 -2.76
N GLU A 184 5.42 -25.26 -2.09
CA GLU A 184 5.24 -26.69 -2.41
C GLU A 184 3.97 -27.29 -1.83
N SER A 185 3.27 -26.60 -0.92
CA SER A 185 2.11 -27.13 -0.19
C SER A 185 0.81 -26.40 -0.50
N TYR A 186 0.90 -25.15 -0.89
CA TYR A 186 -0.25 -24.28 -1.15
C TYR A 186 -0.30 -23.84 -2.60
N ALA A 187 -1.44 -24.06 -3.27
CA ALA A 187 -1.70 -23.56 -4.61
C ALA A 187 -2.24 -22.11 -4.52
N PRO A 188 -1.51 -21.11 -5.04
CA PRO A 188 -1.94 -19.73 -4.99
C PRO A 188 -3.31 -19.51 -5.62
N GLN A 189 -4.10 -18.65 -5.02
CA GLN A 189 -5.41 -18.24 -5.52
C GLN A 189 -5.31 -16.83 -6.14
N ARG A 190 -6.27 -16.46 -7.00
CA ARG A 190 -6.37 -15.05 -7.45
C ARG A 190 -6.37 -14.12 -6.25
N GLY A 191 -5.56 -13.07 -6.33
CA GLY A 191 -5.41 -12.08 -5.26
C GLY A 191 -4.37 -12.43 -4.21
N ASP A 192 -3.83 -13.64 -4.18
CA ASP A 192 -2.68 -13.97 -3.33
C ASP A 192 -1.40 -13.33 -3.90
N LEU A 193 -0.37 -13.21 -3.06
CA LEU A 193 0.94 -12.77 -3.50
C LEU A 193 1.89 -13.95 -3.60
N ILE A 194 2.66 -14.03 -4.68
CA ILE A 194 3.81 -14.93 -4.78
C ILE A 194 5.08 -14.12 -4.63
N CYS A 195 6.01 -14.57 -3.81
CA CYS A 195 7.20 -13.79 -3.48
C CYS A 195 8.49 -14.57 -3.74
N ALA A 196 9.42 -13.90 -4.40
CA ALA A 196 10.77 -14.38 -4.69
C ALA A 196 11.81 -13.62 -3.86
N TRP A 197 12.88 -14.29 -3.45
CA TRP A 197 14.04 -13.61 -2.92
C TRP A 197 14.89 -13.02 -4.06
N ARG A 198 15.62 -11.95 -3.75
CA ARG A 198 16.58 -11.30 -4.65
C ARG A 198 17.94 -11.14 -3.94
N GLY A 199 18.99 -10.83 -4.71
CA GLY A 199 20.33 -10.60 -4.17
C GLY A 199 21.15 -11.88 -4.00
N LYS A 200 22.23 -11.79 -3.21
CA LYS A 200 23.23 -12.86 -3.10
C LYS A 200 22.88 -13.96 -2.12
N ARG A 201 22.07 -13.67 -1.11
CA ARG A 201 21.65 -14.63 -0.09
C ARG A 201 20.33 -15.26 -0.49
N GLN A 202 20.33 -16.57 -0.67
CA GLN A 202 19.09 -17.34 -0.82
C GLN A 202 18.31 -17.30 0.49
N ILE A 203 17.01 -16.99 0.40
CA ILE A 203 16.05 -17.06 1.50
C ILE A 203 15.08 -18.20 1.19
N ARG A 204 14.85 -19.07 2.16
CA ARG A 204 13.88 -20.16 2.10
C ARG A 204 12.72 -19.87 3.04
N TYR A 205 11.61 -20.55 2.85
CA TYR A 205 10.46 -20.43 3.75
C TYR A 205 10.81 -20.68 5.22
N ASP A 206 11.69 -21.65 5.49
CA ASP A 206 12.10 -22.00 6.86
C ASP A 206 13.03 -20.99 7.53
N ASP A 207 13.63 -20.08 6.75
CA ASP A 207 14.43 -18.98 7.27
C ASP A 207 13.55 -17.85 7.83
N LEU A 208 12.24 -17.86 7.56
CA LEU A 208 11.30 -16.81 7.96
C LEU A 208 10.76 -17.01 9.40
N PRO A 209 10.57 -15.95 10.21
CA PRO A 209 10.93 -14.57 9.92
C PRO A 209 12.44 -14.34 10.10
N THR A 210 13.01 -13.43 9.32
CA THR A 210 14.44 -13.10 9.35
C THR A 210 14.66 -11.57 9.24
N ASP A 211 15.90 -11.13 9.29
CA ASP A 211 16.25 -9.73 9.01
C ASP A 211 15.77 -9.32 7.61
N ARG A 212 15.69 -8.00 7.36
CA ARG A 212 15.33 -7.47 6.04
C ARG A 212 16.24 -8.03 4.94
N PHE A 213 15.64 -8.40 3.84
CA PHE A 213 16.31 -8.95 2.67
C PHE A 213 15.70 -8.38 1.38
N PRO A 214 16.47 -8.30 0.29
CA PRO A 214 15.94 -7.98 -1.02
C PRO A 214 14.95 -9.05 -1.47
N GLY A 215 13.73 -8.65 -1.75
CA GLY A 215 12.64 -9.53 -2.20
C GLY A 215 11.79 -8.87 -3.26
N HIS A 216 10.88 -9.63 -3.82
CA HIS A 216 9.88 -9.13 -4.77
C HIS A 216 8.62 -9.95 -4.67
N CYS A 217 7.45 -9.30 -4.71
CA CYS A 217 6.17 -10.00 -4.74
C CYS A 217 5.32 -9.50 -5.90
N ASP A 218 4.61 -10.44 -6.53
CA ASP A 218 3.61 -10.19 -7.55
C ASP A 218 2.23 -10.65 -7.05
N ILE A 219 1.17 -9.98 -7.48
CA ILE A 219 -0.20 -10.39 -7.21
C ILE A 219 -0.68 -11.37 -8.30
N VAL A 220 -1.23 -12.51 -7.89
CA VAL A 220 -1.84 -13.49 -8.79
C VAL A 220 -3.16 -12.96 -9.33
N VAL A 221 -3.28 -12.83 -10.65
CA VAL A 221 -4.46 -12.23 -11.29
C VAL A 221 -5.30 -13.23 -12.08
N ALA A 222 -4.71 -14.34 -12.56
CA ALA A 222 -5.43 -15.41 -13.24
C ALA A 222 -4.77 -16.76 -13.00
N LEU A 223 -5.60 -17.83 -13.03
CA LEU A 223 -5.16 -19.22 -12.98
C LEU A 223 -5.45 -19.86 -14.32
N LYS A 224 -4.50 -20.60 -14.88
CA LYS A 224 -4.57 -21.28 -16.17
C LYS A 224 -4.08 -22.71 -16.03
N PRO A 225 -4.42 -23.63 -16.95
CA PRO A 225 -3.81 -24.95 -16.98
C PRO A 225 -2.27 -24.84 -17.12
N GLY A 226 -1.53 -25.36 -16.16
CA GLY A 226 -0.06 -25.37 -16.16
C GLY A 226 0.64 -24.04 -15.87
N SER A 227 -0.09 -22.94 -15.68
CA SER A 227 0.50 -21.64 -15.34
C SER A 227 -0.47 -20.77 -14.55
N LEU A 228 0.06 -19.71 -13.94
CA LEU A 228 -0.74 -18.59 -13.43
C LEU A 228 -0.20 -17.28 -14.02
N ASP A 229 -1.06 -16.27 -14.08
CA ASP A 229 -0.64 -14.91 -14.40
C ASP A 229 -0.45 -14.12 -13.12
N ALA A 230 0.67 -13.44 -12.99
CA ALA A 230 0.97 -12.54 -11.88
C ALA A 230 1.40 -11.16 -12.40
N ILE A 231 1.00 -10.11 -11.69
CA ILE A 231 1.35 -8.72 -12.00
C ILE A 231 2.19 -8.16 -10.85
N GLY A 232 3.32 -7.56 -11.21
CA GLY A 232 4.21 -6.87 -10.27
C GLY A 232 4.57 -5.47 -10.72
N GLY A 233 4.84 -4.60 -9.76
CA GLY A 233 5.39 -3.27 -9.99
C GLY A 233 6.92 -3.31 -10.06
N ASN A 234 7.51 -2.34 -10.72
CA ASN A 234 8.96 -2.20 -10.92
C ASN A 234 9.62 -3.47 -11.50
N VAL A 235 8.93 -4.07 -12.48
CA VAL A 235 9.43 -5.18 -13.28
C VAL A 235 9.83 -4.59 -14.63
N GLU A 236 11.14 -4.52 -14.88
CA GLU A 236 11.71 -3.79 -16.02
C GLU A 236 11.21 -2.32 -16.04
N ASN A 237 11.25 -1.67 -14.87
CA ASN A 237 10.79 -0.29 -14.65
C ASN A 237 9.32 -0.04 -15.07
N SER A 238 8.48 -1.07 -14.97
CA SER A 238 7.08 -1.05 -15.41
C SER A 238 6.18 -1.84 -14.47
N VAL A 239 4.86 -1.70 -14.61
CA VAL A 239 3.90 -2.68 -14.10
C VAL A 239 3.72 -3.75 -15.15
N SER A 240 4.23 -4.94 -14.89
CA SER A 240 4.31 -6.01 -15.89
C SER A 240 3.61 -7.29 -15.45
N LEU A 241 3.08 -8.02 -16.44
CA LEU A 241 2.49 -9.35 -16.26
C LEU A 241 3.53 -10.42 -16.55
N LYS A 242 3.52 -11.49 -15.77
CA LYS A 242 4.34 -12.69 -15.94
C LYS A 242 3.47 -13.92 -16.03
N HIS A 243 3.86 -14.87 -16.87
CA HIS A 243 3.33 -16.23 -16.85
C HIS A 243 4.24 -17.09 -15.99
N VAL A 244 3.73 -17.55 -14.85
CA VAL A 244 4.47 -18.34 -13.89
C VAL A 244 4.06 -19.81 -14.02
N PRO A 245 4.99 -20.74 -14.25
CA PRO A 245 4.69 -22.16 -14.33
C PRO A 245 4.19 -22.70 -12.98
N VAL A 246 3.25 -23.65 -13.04
CA VAL A 246 2.75 -24.35 -11.86
C VAL A 246 2.72 -25.86 -12.08
N THR A 247 2.74 -26.64 -11.01
CA THR A 247 2.54 -28.09 -11.06
C THR A 247 1.11 -28.43 -11.48
N ALA A 248 0.82 -29.71 -11.68
CA ALA A 248 -0.54 -30.18 -11.98
C ALA A 248 -1.54 -29.80 -10.87
N GLU A 249 -1.08 -29.66 -9.62
CA GLU A 249 -1.88 -29.22 -8.48
C GLU A 249 -1.93 -27.69 -8.33
N GLY A 250 -1.34 -26.93 -9.25
CA GLY A 250 -1.35 -25.46 -9.27
C GLY A 250 -0.33 -24.80 -8.32
N ARG A 251 0.70 -25.50 -7.89
CA ARG A 251 1.73 -24.98 -6.96
C ARG A 251 2.92 -24.41 -7.73
N VAL A 252 3.59 -23.40 -7.17
CA VAL A 252 4.75 -22.74 -7.81
C VAL A 252 6.09 -23.43 -7.51
N ALA A 253 6.07 -24.52 -6.75
CA ALA A 253 7.22 -25.39 -6.48
C ALA A 253 6.82 -26.86 -6.49
N ASN A 254 7.77 -27.74 -6.79
CA ASN A 254 7.62 -29.18 -6.68
C ASN A 254 7.47 -29.63 -5.22
N PRO A 255 6.94 -30.84 -4.94
CA PRO A 255 6.78 -31.36 -3.58
C PRO A 255 8.10 -31.47 -2.77
N ASP A 256 9.24 -31.53 -3.43
CA ASP A 256 10.58 -31.53 -2.81
C ASP A 256 11.11 -30.11 -2.53
N GLY A 257 10.32 -29.07 -2.81
CA GLY A 257 10.69 -27.66 -2.64
C GLY A 257 11.49 -27.07 -3.80
N THR A 258 11.75 -27.84 -4.86
CA THR A 258 12.42 -27.31 -6.06
C THR A 258 11.51 -26.30 -6.76
N VAL A 259 12.01 -25.10 -6.99
CA VAL A 259 11.28 -24.06 -7.74
C VAL A 259 11.11 -24.42 -9.20
N LEU A 260 9.95 -24.07 -9.79
CA LEU A 260 9.67 -24.32 -11.20
C LEU A 260 10.22 -23.23 -12.14
N ASP A 261 10.41 -22.02 -11.60
CA ASP A 261 10.96 -20.87 -12.32
C ASP A 261 12.33 -20.53 -11.72
N PRO A 262 13.44 -20.98 -12.35
CA PRO A 262 14.77 -20.72 -11.80
C PRO A 262 15.19 -19.25 -11.85
N ASP A 263 14.61 -18.47 -12.76
CA ASP A 263 14.91 -17.03 -12.89
C ASP A 263 14.19 -16.21 -11.81
N ARG A 264 13.13 -16.78 -11.24
CA ARG A 264 12.31 -16.14 -10.19
C ARG A 264 11.98 -17.17 -9.11
N PRO A 265 12.86 -17.35 -8.13
CA PRO A 265 12.72 -18.40 -7.11
C PRO A 265 11.61 -18.04 -6.11
N TRP A 266 10.37 -18.37 -6.46
CA TRP A 266 9.19 -18.18 -5.62
C TRP A 266 9.28 -19.08 -4.39
N PHE A 267 9.64 -18.53 -3.24
CA PHE A 267 9.93 -19.27 -2.02
C PHE A 267 8.85 -19.20 -0.96
N VAL A 268 7.86 -18.31 -1.14
CA VAL A 268 6.72 -18.17 -0.24
C VAL A 268 5.51 -17.65 -1.00
N VAL A 269 4.34 -18.14 -0.64
CA VAL A 269 3.05 -17.58 -1.07
C VAL A 269 2.44 -16.85 0.12
N LEU A 270 1.99 -15.62 -0.08
CA LEU A 270 1.22 -14.90 0.93
C LEU A 270 -0.26 -15.03 0.58
N ARG A 271 -0.95 -15.90 1.30
CA ARG A 271 -2.40 -16.02 1.22
C ARG A 271 -3.03 -14.77 1.80
N VAL A 272 -3.85 -14.10 1.01
CA VAL A 272 -4.50 -12.84 1.40
C VAL A 272 -5.90 -13.13 1.93
N GLU A 273 -6.18 -12.70 3.15
CA GLU A 273 -7.45 -12.88 3.85
C GLU A 273 -8.40 -11.72 3.57
N TYR A 274 -9.05 -11.79 2.41
CA TYR A 274 -10.08 -10.85 2.01
C TYR A 274 -11.32 -10.95 2.90
N ALA A 275 -12.17 -9.91 2.91
CA ALA A 275 -13.47 -9.98 3.55
C ALA A 275 -14.34 -11.04 2.84
N ARG A 276 -15.14 -11.75 3.62
CA ARG A 276 -16.09 -12.76 3.12
C ARG A 276 -17.37 -12.11 2.63
#